data_a972fb2fad017ecacc470a60c45cfe90
#
_entry.id   a972fb2fad017ecacc470a60c45cfe90
#
_cell.length_a   1.000
_cell.length_b   1.000
_cell.length_c   1.000
_cell.angle_alpha   90.00
_cell.angle_beta   90.00
_cell.angle_gamma   90.00
#
_symmetry.space_group_name_H-M   'P 1'
#
loop_
_entity.id
_entity.type
_entity.pdbx_description
1 polymer ?
#
loop_
_entity_poly.entity_id
_entity_poly.type
_entity_poly.pdbx_seq_one_letter_code
_entity_poly.pdbx_strand_id
1 'polypeptide(L)'
;MRFGPIAGAAALAALLAAGAQAQTALTISQWTGPKHPVADGYAPFTQMLTENGFDVQAFEGGALLGAKPALAGIGDGIADMGMLAMTYFPAEFPNAQLVADMGLATPDNLTAMAAAIEYNLLACEECLEEYEAANVLYLGTYSTSPYAIISTTPIRSTADLAGKKMRVPGSLWSRWAQSVDGIEVNVPSSEMFEGLDKGALDIAIQAPGAFRSYQLWDAAKYLTTLNLGTYHSLSLMTTNRDWWASLTDEQRAMIVDGAAQVAVDATISYTATDAEVMEELAAHGVEHIAPSDGMRADKEAFLQADLPEIVSVAEGTYGIADARAKVETLQGLIDKWAAIVAETGGERDAMIDRLNAEVFSKLPADYGL
;
A
#
# COMPACT_ATOMS: atom_id res chain seq x y z
N MET A 1 2.88 52.92 -65.67
CA MET A 1 2.25 52.13 -64.60
C MET A 1 3.06 50.87 -64.33
N ARG A 2 3.77 50.84 -63.20
CA ARG A 2 4.65 49.68 -62.82
C ARG A 2 4.04 49.00 -61.65
N PHE A 3 3.62 47.78 -61.83
CA PHE A 3 3.24 46.87 -60.76
C PHE A 3 4.49 46.25 -60.14
N GLY A 4 4.76 46.48 -58.88
CA GLY A 4 5.79 45.73 -58.08
C GLY A 4 5.18 44.53 -57.42
N PRO A 5 5.96 43.45 -57.17
CA PRO A 5 5.43 42.20 -56.69
C PRO A 5 5.23 42.21 -55.19
N ILE A 6 4.03 41.78 -54.74
CA ILE A 6 3.74 41.40 -53.35
C ILE A 6 4.17 39.91 -53.20
N ALA A 7 5.39 39.70 -52.75
CA ALA A 7 5.90 38.39 -52.37
C ALA A 7 6.68 38.53 -51.08
N GLY A 8 6.03 38.38 -49.93
CA GLY A 8 6.76 38.53 -48.66
C GLY A 8 5.98 38.23 -47.39
N ALA A 9 4.74 37.74 -47.46
CA ALA A 9 3.95 37.53 -46.24
C ALA A 9 3.57 36.07 -45.91
N ALA A 10 4.00 35.11 -46.73
CA ALA A 10 3.62 33.69 -46.55
C ALA A 10 4.66 32.81 -45.79
N ALA A 11 5.86 33.34 -45.51
CA ALA A 11 6.96 32.58 -44.92
C ALA A 11 7.06 32.65 -43.38
N LEU A 12 6.30 33.54 -42.71
CA LEU A 12 6.39 33.72 -41.25
C LEU A 12 5.30 32.97 -40.46
N ALA A 13 4.29 32.37 -41.11
CA ALA A 13 3.20 31.61 -40.43
C ALA A 13 3.51 30.12 -40.22
N ALA A 14 4.59 29.59 -40.78
CA ALA A 14 4.94 28.18 -40.69
C ALA A 14 5.88 27.83 -39.52
N LEU A 15 6.38 28.78 -38.75
CA LEU A 15 7.32 28.59 -37.63
C LEU A 15 6.68 28.65 -36.25
N LEU A 16 5.37 28.82 -36.13
CA LEU A 16 4.63 28.84 -34.85
C LEU A 16 3.74 27.63 -34.64
N ALA A 17 3.81 26.62 -35.49
CA ALA A 17 3.28 25.30 -35.24
C ALA A 17 4.37 24.37 -34.61
N ALA A 18 5.14 24.89 -33.65
CA ALA A 18 5.73 24.03 -32.62
C ALA A 18 4.52 23.46 -31.86
N GLY A 19 4.13 22.23 -32.18
CA GLY A 19 2.95 21.57 -31.67
C GLY A 19 2.92 21.71 -30.15
N ALA A 20 1.89 22.31 -29.61
CA ALA A 20 1.48 22.03 -28.26
C ALA A 20 1.21 20.51 -28.24
N GLN A 21 2.18 19.74 -27.79
CA GLN A 21 2.00 18.31 -27.56
C GLN A 21 0.91 18.26 -26.52
N ALA A 22 -0.25 17.69 -26.86
CA ALA A 22 -1.34 17.54 -25.92
C ALA A 22 -0.79 16.76 -24.73
N GLN A 23 -0.92 17.33 -23.54
CA GLN A 23 -0.53 16.62 -22.31
C GLN A 23 -1.36 15.36 -22.17
N THR A 24 -0.76 14.27 -21.69
CA THR A 24 -1.47 13.02 -21.38
C THR A 24 -2.16 13.20 -20.04
N ALA A 25 -3.47 13.14 -20.05
CA ALA A 25 -4.26 13.23 -18.80
C ALA A 25 -3.99 12.02 -17.91
N LEU A 26 -3.83 12.28 -16.61
CA LEU A 26 -3.71 11.25 -15.56
C LEU A 26 -4.51 11.66 -14.35
N THR A 27 -5.57 10.91 -14.06
CA THR A 27 -6.39 11.07 -12.86
C THR A 27 -5.98 10.05 -11.82
N ILE A 28 -5.48 10.51 -10.67
CA ILE A 28 -5.08 9.65 -9.55
C ILE A 28 -6.10 9.77 -8.42
N SER A 29 -6.58 8.65 -7.89
CA SER A 29 -7.49 8.62 -6.75
C SER A 29 -6.87 7.90 -5.55
N GLN A 30 -6.71 8.63 -4.44
CA GLN A 30 -6.25 8.09 -3.17
C GLN A 30 -7.34 8.28 -2.11
N TRP A 31 -7.73 7.19 -1.45
CA TRP A 31 -8.69 7.27 -0.35
C TRP A 31 -8.05 7.68 0.98
N THR A 32 -6.71 7.74 1.04
CA THR A 32 -5.95 8.31 2.15
C THR A 32 -5.76 9.80 1.99
N GLY A 33 -5.70 10.52 3.11
CA GLY A 33 -5.52 11.99 3.08
C GLY A 33 -4.04 12.41 2.94
N PRO A 34 -3.78 13.71 2.78
CA PRO A 34 -2.45 14.26 2.51
C PRO A 34 -1.45 14.12 3.68
N LYS A 35 -1.92 13.76 4.89
CA LYS A 35 -1.07 13.47 6.04
C LYS A 35 -0.69 11.98 6.17
N HIS A 36 -1.12 11.17 5.22
CA HIS A 36 -0.80 9.75 5.19
C HIS A 36 0.58 9.55 4.53
N PRO A 37 1.44 8.64 5.04
CA PRO A 37 2.79 8.42 4.51
C PRO A 37 2.88 8.16 3.00
N VAL A 38 1.83 7.61 2.42
CA VAL A 38 1.72 7.36 0.98
C VAL A 38 1.87 8.65 0.15
N ALA A 39 1.44 9.79 0.68
CA ALA A 39 1.56 11.07 -0.03
C ALA A 39 3.02 11.43 -0.35
N ASP A 40 3.95 11.07 0.52
CA ASP A 40 5.39 11.32 0.32
C ASP A 40 5.97 10.50 -0.84
N GLY A 41 5.44 9.30 -1.08
CA GLY A 41 5.82 8.50 -2.26
C GLY A 41 5.28 9.09 -3.56
N TYR A 42 4.03 9.55 -3.55
CA TYR A 42 3.41 10.08 -4.76
C TYR A 42 3.88 11.49 -5.15
N ALA A 43 4.24 12.35 -4.21
CA ALA A 43 4.55 13.76 -4.50
C ALA A 43 5.70 13.92 -5.52
N PRO A 44 6.90 13.29 -5.35
CA PRO A 44 7.96 13.41 -6.34
C PRO A 44 7.62 12.69 -7.67
N PHE A 45 6.84 11.60 -7.62
CA PHE A 45 6.39 10.87 -8.80
C PHE A 45 5.45 11.73 -9.67
N THR A 46 4.43 12.35 -9.08
CA THR A 46 3.49 13.22 -9.80
C THR A 46 4.16 14.48 -10.35
N GLN A 47 5.14 15.01 -9.62
CA GLN A 47 5.98 16.10 -10.11
C GLN A 47 6.76 15.67 -11.36
N MET A 48 7.46 14.54 -11.29
CA MET A 48 8.24 13.99 -12.41
C MET A 48 7.36 13.79 -13.65
N LEU A 49 6.16 13.19 -13.50
CA LEU A 49 5.23 13.00 -14.61
C LEU A 49 4.75 14.33 -15.21
N THR A 50 4.45 15.34 -14.36
CA THR A 50 4.02 16.67 -14.82
C THR A 50 5.12 17.37 -15.62
N GLU A 51 6.36 17.27 -15.19
CA GLU A 51 7.53 17.82 -15.89
C GLU A 51 7.79 17.11 -17.24
N ASN A 52 7.27 15.89 -17.40
CA ASN A 52 7.42 15.07 -18.61
C ASN A 52 6.13 14.94 -19.45
N GLY A 53 5.23 15.92 -19.35
CA GLY A 53 4.11 16.08 -20.28
C GLY A 53 2.80 15.39 -19.88
N PHE A 54 2.66 14.98 -18.61
CA PHE A 54 1.37 14.57 -18.08
C PHE A 54 0.61 15.76 -17.46
N ASP A 55 -0.72 15.78 -17.62
CA ASP A 55 -1.64 16.64 -16.87
C ASP A 55 -2.19 15.82 -15.70
N VAL A 56 -1.53 15.93 -14.54
CA VAL A 56 -1.82 15.10 -13.38
C VAL A 56 -2.87 15.76 -12.48
N GLN A 57 -3.98 15.08 -12.26
CA GLN A 57 -5.03 15.45 -11.32
C GLN A 57 -5.10 14.42 -10.20
N ALA A 58 -4.57 14.77 -9.02
CA ALA A 58 -4.59 13.89 -7.85
C ALA A 58 -5.72 14.28 -6.89
N PHE A 59 -6.55 13.29 -6.55
CA PHE A 59 -7.65 13.41 -5.58
C PHE A 59 -7.31 12.58 -4.35
N GLU A 60 -7.27 13.25 -3.19
CA GLU A 60 -6.90 12.63 -1.91
C GLU A 60 -8.09 12.57 -0.96
N GLY A 61 -7.97 11.78 0.12
CA GLY A 61 -8.97 11.68 1.18
C GLY A 61 -10.29 11.06 0.72
N GLY A 62 -10.29 10.29 -0.36
CA GLY A 62 -11.50 9.69 -0.91
C GLY A 62 -12.41 10.69 -1.66
N ALA A 63 -11.87 11.85 -2.06
CA ALA A 63 -12.65 12.88 -2.75
C ALA A 63 -13.23 12.42 -4.11
N LEU A 64 -12.54 11.51 -4.80
CA LEU A 64 -13.05 10.88 -6.03
C LEU A 64 -13.57 9.48 -5.75
N LEU A 65 -12.71 8.59 -5.22
CA LEU A 65 -13.07 7.21 -4.90
C LEU A 65 -12.66 6.91 -3.45
N GLY A 66 -13.60 6.43 -2.64
CA GLY A 66 -13.31 5.88 -1.31
C GLY A 66 -12.67 4.49 -1.40
N ALA A 67 -12.24 3.94 -0.26
CA ALA A 67 -11.51 2.66 -0.21
C ALA A 67 -12.27 1.48 -0.83
N LYS A 68 -13.57 1.34 -0.57
CA LYS A 68 -14.40 0.25 -1.10
C LYS A 68 -14.77 0.40 -2.59
N PRO A 69 -15.15 1.58 -3.11
CA PRO A 69 -15.44 1.73 -4.54
C PRO A 69 -14.19 1.87 -5.42
N ALA A 70 -12.97 1.92 -4.84
CA ALA A 70 -11.75 2.19 -5.61
C ALA A 70 -11.48 1.14 -6.70
N LEU A 71 -11.66 -0.16 -6.43
CA LEU A 71 -11.41 -1.21 -7.41
C LEU A 71 -12.29 -1.03 -8.65
N ALA A 72 -13.61 -0.96 -8.46
CA ALA A 72 -14.54 -0.77 -9.57
C ALA A 72 -14.32 0.56 -10.29
N GLY A 73 -14.08 1.64 -9.52
CA GLY A 73 -13.86 2.96 -10.10
C GLY A 73 -12.61 3.09 -10.96
N ILE A 74 -11.52 2.41 -10.60
CA ILE A 74 -10.29 2.35 -11.42
C ILE A 74 -10.53 1.43 -12.62
N GLY A 75 -11.10 0.23 -12.42
CA GLY A 75 -11.41 -0.70 -13.52
C GLY A 75 -12.34 -0.11 -14.57
N ASP A 76 -13.32 0.72 -14.16
CA ASP A 76 -14.25 1.43 -15.04
C ASP A 76 -13.71 2.74 -15.64
N GLY A 77 -12.46 3.13 -15.29
CA GLY A 77 -11.81 4.34 -15.81
C GLY A 77 -12.33 5.66 -15.22
N ILE A 78 -12.93 5.65 -14.01
CA ILE A 78 -13.26 6.88 -13.27
C ILE A 78 -11.96 7.55 -12.76
N ALA A 79 -10.96 6.75 -12.43
CA ALA A 79 -9.59 7.16 -12.21
C ALA A 79 -8.66 6.27 -13.05
N ASP A 80 -7.59 6.86 -13.57
CA ASP A 80 -6.59 6.13 -14.36
C ASP A 80 -5.63 5.35 -13.45
N MET A 81 -5.38 5.86 -12.24
CA MET A 81 -4.52 5.25 -11.24
C MET A 81 -5.08 5.47 -9.83
N GLY A 82 -4.78 4.53 -8.93
CA GLY A 82 -5.17 4.68 -7.52
C GLY A 82 -4.61 3.60 -6.63
N MET A 83 -4.96 3.65 -5.34
CA MET A 83 -4.50 2.72 -4.34
C MET A 83 -5.60 1.76 -3.91
N LEU A 84 -5.26 0.48 -3.79
CA LEU A 84 -6.13 -0.56 -3.22
C LEU A 84 -5.49 -1.18 -1.98
N ALA A 85 -6.31 -1.48 -0.97
CA ALA A 85 -5.95 -2.39 0.11
C ALA A 85 -6.60 -3.75 -0.21
N MET A 86 -5.77 -4.73 -0.56
CA MET A 86 -6.25 -5.97 -1.17
C MET A 86 -7.13 -6.81 -0.23
N THR A 87 -6.92 -6.68 1.08
CA THR A 87 -7.78 -7.37 2.08
C THR A 87 -9.23 -6.86 2.13
N TYR A 88 -9.53 -5.74 1.43
CA TYR A 88 -10.92 -5.26 1.29
C TYR A 88 -11.67 -5.94 0.13
N PHE A 89 -10.95 -6.72 -0.71
CA PHE A 89 -11.45 -7.38 -1.89
C PHE A 89 -11.07 -8.87 -1.92
N PRO A 90 -11.44 -9.66 -0.87
CA PRO A 90 -10.98 -11.04 -0.75
C PRO A 90 -11.55 -11.99 -1.82
N ALA A 91 -12.67 -11.63 -2.44
CA ALA A 91 -13.27 -12.44 -3.50
C ALA A 91 -12.57 -12.22 -4.85
N GLU A 92 -12.11 -11.00 -5.11
CA GLU A 92 -11.44 -10.61 -6.35
C GLU A 92 -9.94 -10.94 -6.32
N PHE A 93 -9.31 -10.93 -5.13
CA PHE A 93 -7.87 -11.10 -4.95
C PHE A 93 -7.55 -12.13 -3.86
N PRO A 94 -7.91 -13.41 -4.04
CA PRO A 94 -7.59 -14.46 -3.08
C PRO A 94 -6.09 -14.64 -2.83
N ASN A 95 -5.23 -14.55 -3.87
CA ASN A 95 -3.79 -14.68 -3.70
C ASN A 95 -3.18 -13.52 -2.90
N ALA A 96 -3.73 -12.32 -3.00
CA ALA A 96 -3.27 -11.17 -2.21
C ALA A 96 -3.61 -11.32 -0.71
N GLN A 97 -4.62 -12.13 -0.34
CA GLN A 97 -4.89 -12.46 1.06
C GLN A 97 -3.74 -13.26 1.67
N LEU A 98 -3.17 -14.22 0.92
CA LEU A 98 -1.99 -14.99 1.35
C LEU A 98 -0.80 -14.06 1.64
N VAL A 99 -0.55 -13.06 0.79
CA VAL A 99 0.51 -12.06 1.02
C VAL A 99 0.27 -11.31 2.34
N ALA A 100 -0.97 -10.90 2.63
CA ALA A 100 -1.31 -10.22 3.88
C ALA A 100 -1.10 -11.11 5.12
N ASP A 101 -1.41 -12.40 5.00
CA ASP A 101 -1.27 -13.37 6.09
C ASP A 101 0.19 -13.60 6.52
N MET A 102 1.17 -13.27 5.66
CA MET A 102 2.60 -13.33 5.99
C MET A 102 3.12 -12.11 6.79
N GLY A 103 2.24 -11.18 7.18
CA GLY A 103 2.62 -9.92 7.83
C GLY A 103 3.43 -10.06 9.13
N LEU A 104 3.21 -11.11 9.93
CA LEU A 104 4.00 -11.41 11.13
C LEU A 104 5.31 -12.16 10.84
N ALA A 105 5.45 -12.75 9.65
CA ALA A 105 6.63 -13.51 9.25
C ALA A 105 7.73 -12.64 8.64
N THR A 106 7.51 -11.33 8.49
CA THR A 106 8.48 -10.39 7.90
C THR A 106 9.28 -9.68 8.99
N PRO A 107 10.63 -9.55 8.85
CA PRO A 107 11.47 -8.93 9.87
C PRO A 107 11.30 -7.40 9.94
N ASP A 108 11.06 -6.74 8.82
CA ASP A 108 10.91 -5.29 8.69
C ASP A 108 10.04 -4.93 7.48
N ASN A 109 9.66 -3.66 7.38
CA ASN A 109 8.76 -3.18 6.34
C ASN A 109 9.40 -3.05 4.94
N LEU A 110 10.69 -2.73 4.84
CA LEU A 110 11.38 -2.69 3.54
C LEU A 110 11.48 -4.09 2.92
N THR A 111 11.82 -5.08 3.75
CA THR A 111 11.80 -6.50 3.36
C THR A 111 10.40 -6.93 2.90
N ALA A 112 9.38 -6.60 3.69
CA ALA A 112 7.99 -6.96 3.39
C ALA A 112 7.50 -6.34 2.07
N MET A 113 7.76 -5.05 1.85
CA MET A 113 7.42 -4.33 0.63
C MET A 113 8.08 -4.97 -0.59
N ALA A 114 9.39 -5.18 -0.55
CA ALA A 114 10.15 -5.65 -1.69
C ALA A 114 9.83 -7.12 -2.04
N ALA A 115 9.68 -7.98 -1.03
CA ALA A 115 9.26 -9.37 -1.23
C ALA A 115 7.84 -9.46 -1.85
N ALA A 116 6.91 -8.63 -1.38
CA ALA A 116 5.56 -8.59 -1.93
C ALA A 116 5.53 -8.08 -3.38
N ILE A 117 6.35 -7.09 -3.73
CA ILE A 117 6.45 -6.59 -5.11
C ILE A 117 6.99 -7.69 -6.02
N GLU A 118 8.11 -8.33 -5.66
CA GLU A 118 8.70 -9.39 -6.47
C GLU A 118 7.75 -10.59 -6.60
N TYR A 119 7.09 -10.97 -5.50
CA TYR A 119 6.12 -12.07 -5.52
C TYR A 119 4.99 -11.80 -6.51
N ASN A 120 4.32 -10.66 -6.40
CA ASN A 120 3.20 -10.35 -7.28
C ASN A 120 3.61 -10.20 -8.75
N LEU A 121 4.77 -9.59 -9.04
CA LEU A 121 5.17 -9.29 -10.42
C LEU A 121 5.88 -10.45 -11.13
N LEU A 122 6.64 -11.29 -10.39
CA LEU A 122 7.53 -12.27 -11.01
C LEU A 122 7.30 -13.71 -10.55
N ALA A 123 6.57 -13.95 -9.47
CA ALA A 123 6.44 -15.27 -8.87
C ALA A 123 4.99 -15.76 -8.70
N CYS A 124 3.99 -14.96 -9.10
CA CYS A 124 2.58 -15.31 -8.96
C CYS A 124 1.81 -14.87 -10.23
N GLU A 125 1.72 -15.77 -11.20
CA GLU A 125 0.97 -15.52 -12.44
C GLU A 125 -0.52 -15.29 -12.13
N GLU A 126 -1.11 -16.08 -11.24
CA GLU A 126 -2.52 -15.95 -10.84
C GLU A 126 -2.81 -14.62 -10.15
N CYS A 127 -1.81 -14.04 -9.45
CA CYS A 127 -1.96 -12.70 -8.90
C CYS A 127 -2.19 -11.67 -10.02
N LEU A 128 -1.44 -11.76 -11.11
CA LEU A 128 -1.59 -10.84 -12.25
C LEU A 128 -2.92 -11.07 -12.98
N GLU A 129 -3.37 -12.32 -13.10
CA GLU A 129 -4.69 -12.67 -13.67
C GLU A 129 -5.84 -12.06 -12.84
N GLU A 130 -5.72 -12.02 -11.51
CA GLU A 130 -6.70 -11.37 -10.63
C GLU A 130 -6.82 -9.87 -10.94
N TYR A 131 -5.70 -9.16 -11.14
CA TYR A 131 -5.70 -7.76 -11.55
C TYR A 131 -6.30 -7.56 -12.95
N GLU A 132 -5.93 -8.43 -13.90
CA GLU A 132 -6.45 -8.39 -15.26
C GLU A 132 -7.97 -8.58 -15.29
N ALA A 133 -8.49 -9.53 -14.53
CA ALA A 133 -9.92 -9.79 -14.43
C ALA A 133 -10.74 -8.57 -13.93
N ALA A 134 -10.10 -7.68 -13.18
CA ALA A 134 -10.68 -6.42 -12.70
C ALA A 134 -10.40 -5.21 -13.63
N ASN A 135 -9.82 -5.44 -14.82
CA ASN A 135 -9.38 -4.41 -15.77
C ASN A 135 -8.37 -3.42 -15.18
N VAL A 136 -7.50 -3.91 -14.30
CA VAL A 136 -6.44 -3.10 -13.70
C VAL A 136 -5.10 -3.84 -13.79
N LEU A 137 -3.99 -3.15 -13.54
CA LEU A 137 -2.67 -3.74 -13.42
C LEU A 137 -1.99 -3.28 -12.13
N TYR A 138 -1.00 -4.06 -11.70
CA TYR A 138 -0.21 -3.85 -10.49
C TYR A 138 1.15 -3.26 -10.82
N LEU A 139 1.55 -2.18 -10.11
CA LEU A 139 2.87 -1.56 -10.27
C LEU A 139 3.62 -1.42 -8.93
N GLY A 140 3.24 -2.21 -7.93
CA GLY A 140 3.95 -2.25 -6.67
C GLY A 140 3.09 -1.93 -5.45
N THR A 141 3.70 -2.10 -4.29
CA THR A 141 3.11 -1.86 -2.97
C THR A 141 4.06 -1.04 -2.10
N TYR A 142 3.56 -0.55 -0.99
CA TYR A 142 4.37 -0.17 0.17
C TYR A 142 4.12 -1.16 1.31
N SER A 143 4.91 -1.06 2.38
CA SER A 143 4.60 -1.74 3.63
C SER A 143 4.45 -0.73 4.76
N THR A 144 3.47 -0.95 5.62
CA THR A 144 3.38 -0.19 6.86
C THR A 144 4.52 -0.58 7.79
N SER A 145 4.87 0.28 8.73
CA SER A 145 5.57 -0.13 9.93
C SER A 145 4.70 -1.11 10.74
N PRO A 146 5.28 -1.82 11.73
CA PRO A 146 4.51 -2.79 12.49
C PRO A 146 3.26 -2.19 13.13
N TYR A 147 2.16 -2.90 12.99
CA TYR A 147 0.91 -2.54 13.63
C TYR A 147 1.02 -2.70 15.15
N ALA A 148 0.29 -1.84 15.83
CA ALA A 148 0.19 -1.75 17.28
C ALA A 148 -1.29 -1.71 17.71
N ILE A 149 -1.55 -1.58 19.00
CA ILE A 149 -2.90 -1.53 19.56
C ILE A 149 -3.22 -0.09 19.92
N ILE A 150 -4.01 0.59 19.12
CA ILE A 150 -4.57 1.91 19.37
C ILE A 150 -5.93 1.71 20.04
N SER A 151 -6.16 2.26 21.26
CA SER A 151 -7.33 1.89 22.03
C SER A 151 -7.96 3.06 22.81
N THR A 152 -9.25 2.91 23.12
CA THR A 152 -10.03 3.84 23.96
C THR A 152 -9.83 3.61 25.46
N THR A 153 -9.38 2.41 25.84
CA THR A 153 -9.07 1.99 27.21
C THR A 153 -7.67 1.40 27.30
N PRO A 154 -6.97 1.48 28.46
CA PRO A 154 -5.60 0.95 28.55
C PRO A 154 -5.57 -0.56 28.35
N ILE A 155 -4.64 -1.03 27.49
CA ILE A 155 -4.36 -2.45 27.24
C ILE A 155 -2.96 -2.73 27.76
N ARG A 156 -2.85 -3.38 28.94
CA ARG A 156 -1.59 -3.67 29.63
C ARG A 156 -1.25 -5.14 29.65
N SER A 157 -2.24 -5.99 29.38
CA SER A 157 -2.12 -7.46 29.33
C SER A 157 -3.01 -8.03 28.24
N THR A 158 -2.76 -9.29 27.84
CA THR A 158 -3.60 -10.00 26.88
C THR A 158 -5.04 -10.14 27.39
N ALA A 159 -5.25 -10.28 28.72
CA ALA A 159 -6.59 -10.37 29.31
C ALA A 159 -7.45 -9.11 29.11
N ASP A 160 -6.82 -7.93 28.92
CA ASP A 160 -7.54 -6.66 28.66
C ASP A 160 -8.19 -6.63 27.27
N LEU A 161 -7.79 -7.54 26.38
CA LEU A 161 -8.29 -7.65 25.01
C LEU A 161 -9.61 -8.41 24.91
N ALA A 162 -9.92 -9.27 25.90
CA ALA A 162 -11.11 -10.11 25.88
C ALA A 162 -12.39 -9.28 25.75
N GLY A 163 -13.25 -9.64 24.78
CA GLY A 163 -14.51 -8.96 24.50
C GLY A 163 -14.39 -7.57 23.86
N LYS A 164 -13.18 -7.07 23.57
CA LYS A 164 -12.99 -5.79 22.88
C LYS A 164 -13.29 -5.89 21.39
N LYS A 165 -14.02 -4.91 20.89
CA LYS A 165 -14.29 -4.77 19.44
C LYS A 165 -13.06 -4.17 18.76
N MET A 166 -12.37 -5.00 17.99
CA MET A 166 -11.09 -4.69 17.38
C MET A 166 -11.23 -4.51 15.88
N ARG A 167 -10.94 -3.32 15.38
CA ARG A 167 -10.76 -3.16 13.94
C ARG A 167 -9.53 -3.94 13.49
N VAL A 168 -9.74 -4.82 12.52
CA VAL A 168 -8.71 -5.65 11.92
C VAL A 168 -8.63 -5.40 10.42
N PRO A 169 -7.42 -5.35 9.82
CA PRO A 169 -7.25 -5.06 8.40
C PRO A 169 -7.30 -6.28 7.48
N GLY A 170 -7.44 -7.47 8.02
CA GLY A 170 -7.44 -8.72 7.25
C GLY A 170 -7.37 -9.97 8.14
N SER A 171 -7.26 -11.12 7.50
CA SER A 171 -7.42 -12.45 8.10
C SER A 171 -6.39 -12.76 9.20
N LEU A 172 -5.11 -12.42 9.01
CA LEU A 172 -4.08 -12.56 10.04
C LEU A 172 -4.52 -11.93 11.38
N TRP A 173 -4.94 -10.67 11.33
CA TRP A 173 -5.34 -9.92 12.53
C TRP A 173 -6.71 -10.35 13.05
N SER A 174 -7.59 -10.90 12.20
CA SER A 174 -8.83 -11.57 12.61
C SER A 174 -8.50 -12.80 13.47
N ARG A 175 -7.60 -13.65 13.00
CA ARG A 175 -7.16 -14.84 13.75
C ARG A 175 -6.46 -14.45 15.06
N TRP A 176 -5.61 -13.39 15.03
CA TRP A 176 -5.02 -12.89 16.26
C TRP A 176 -6.08 -12.36 17.25
N ALA A 177 -7.04 -11.56 16.80
CA ALA A 177 -8.11 -11.03 17.65
C ALA A 177 -8.92 -12.18 18.30
N GLN A 178 -9.24 -13.22 17.53
CA GLN A 178 -9.93 -14.43 18.05
C GLN A 178 -9.07 -15.16 19.08
N SER A 179 -7.75 -15.27 18.87
CA SER A 179 -6.85 -15.96 19.80
C SER A 179 -6.74 -15.33 21.18
N VAL A 180 -7.14 -14.06 21.30
CA VAL A 180 -7.17 -13.28 22.56
C VAL A 180 -8.61 -12.99 23.04
N ASP A 181 -9.58 -13.79 22.60
CA ASP A 181 -11.01 -13.64 22.91
C ASP A 181 -11.59 -12.25 22.54
N GLY A 182 -11.00 -11.55 21.58
CA GLY A 182 -11.51 -10.29 21.05
C GLY A 182 -12.62 -10.48 20.03
N ILE A 183 -13.34 -9.42 19.73
CA ILE A 183 -14.39 -9.35 18.71
C ILE A 183 -13.85 -8.63 17.49
N GLU A 184 -13.65 -9.36 16.40
CA GLU A 184 -13.17 -8.78 15.15
C GLU A 184 -14.22 -7.89 14.46
N VAL A 185 -13.78 -6.76 13.93
CA VAL A 185 -14.58 -5.85 13.10
C VAL A 185 -13.75 -5.48 11.87
N ASN A 186 -14.13 -6.02 10.72
CA ASN A 186 -13.42 -5.75 9.48
C ASN A 186 -14.01 -4.53 8.77
N VAL A 187 -13.35 -3.39 8.93
CA VAL A 187 -13.71 -2.13 8.26
C VAL A 187 -12.46 -1.43 7.72
N PRO A 188 -12.59 -0.62 6.65
CA PRO A 188 -11.49 0.18 6.13
C PRO A 188 -10.87 1.10 7.18
N SER A 189 -9.58 1.42 7.01
CA SER A 189 -8.90 2.33 7.93
C SER A 189 -9.51 3.74 7.97
N SER A 190 -10.15 4.18 6.90
CA SER A 190 -10.89 5.45 6.85
C SER A 190 -12.10 5.50 7.80
N GLU A 191 -12.59 4.36 8.28
CA GLU A 191 -13.71 4.26 9.21
C GLU A 191 -13.27 4.18 10.69
N MET A 192 -11.96 4.13 10.99
CA MET A 192 -11.43 3.94 12.35
C MET A 192 -11.81 5.09 13.30
N PHE A 193 -11.67 6.33 12.85
CA PHE A 193 -11.99 7.48 13.69
C PHE A 193 -13.45 7.43 14.17
N GLU A 194 -14.38 7.30 13.24
CA GLU A 194 -15.81 7.25 13.55
C GLU A 194 -16.16 6.03 14.41
N GLY A 195 -15.54 4.88 14.11
CA GLY A 195 -15.75 3.65 14.86
C GLY A 195 -15.32 3.76 16.33
N LEU A 196 -14.15 4.34 16.59
CA LEU A 196 -13.64 4.59 17.95
C LEU A 196 -14.44 5.67 18.68
N ASP A 197 -14.72 6.80 18.02
CA ASP A 197 -15.45 7.93 18.59
C ASP A 197 -16.88 7.55 19.02
N LYS A 198 -17.58 6.77 18.18
CA LYS A 198 -18.94 6.31 18.46
C LYS A 198 -19.03 5.02 19.28
N GLY A 199 -17.91 4.44 19.68
CA GLY A 199 -17.87 3.19 20.47
C GLY A 199 -18.31 1.95 19.67
N ALA A 200 -18.31 2.01 18.35
CA ALA A 200 -18.44 0.82 17.50
C ALA A 200 -17.16 -0.03 17.51
N LEU A 201 -16.03 0.61 17.80
CA LEU A 201 -14.72 -0.01 18.03
C LEU A 201 -14.21 0.38 19.41
N ASP A 202 -13.50 -0.52 20.08
CA ASP A 202 -12.72 -0.27 21.29
C ASP A 202 -11.22 -0.13 20.95
N ILE A 203 -10.79 -0.83 19.88
CA ILE A 203 -9.41 -0.94 19.44
C ILE A 203 -9.34 -0.79 17.91
N ALA A 204 -8.32 -0.08 17.44
CA ALA A 204 -7.84 -0.14 16.05
C ALA A 204 -6.45 -0.78 16.02
N ILE A 205 -6.31 -1.89 15.29
CA ILE A 205 -5.00 -2.47 15.00
C ILE A 205 -4.45 -1.73 13.79
N GLN A 206 -3.41 -0.90 14.01
CA GLN A 206 -2.83 -0.03 13.00
C GLN A 206 -1.46 0.49 13.47
N ALA A 207 -0.63 0.99 12.53
CA ALA A 207 0.63 1.65 12.82
C ALA A 207 0.43 2.93 13.67
N PRO A 208 1.38 3.30 14.55
CA PRO A 208 1.28 4.49 15.39
C PRO A 208 0.97 5.79 14.63
N GLY A 209 1.53 5.97 13.43
CA GLY A 209 1.28 7.10 12.54
C GLY A 209 -0.19 7.36 12.21
N ALA A 210 -1.06 6.36 12.43
CA ALA A 210 -2.50 6.48 12.27
C ALA A 210 -3.13 7.58 13.16
N PHE A 211 -2.53 7.87 14.29
CA PHE A 211 -2.96 9.01 15.11
C PHE A 211 -2.95 10.31 14.31
N ARG A 212 -1.93 10.54 13.48
CA ARG A 212 -1.82 11.71 12.61
C ARG A 212 -2.64 11.55 11.32
N SER A 213 -2.45 10.42 10.63
CA SER A 213 -3.02 10.18 9.30
C SER A 213 -4.55 10.12 9.29
N TYR A 214 -5.14 9.59 10.37
CA TYR A 214 -6.59 9.42 10.54
C TYR A 214 -7.15 10.24 11.70
N GLN A 215 -6.35 11.17 12.26
CA GLN A 215 -6.75 12.09 13.35
C GLN A 215 -7.29 11.37 14.61
N LEU A 216 -6.72 10.21 14.96
CA LEU A 216 -7.22 9.38 16.05
C LEU A 216 -6.96 9.97 17.44
N TRP A 217 -6.23 11.10 17.54
CA TRP A 217 -5.93 11.81 18.79
C TRP A 217 -7.15 12.10 19.69
N ASP A 218 -8.30 12.35 19.05
CA ASP A 218 -9.53 12.70 19.77
C ASP A 218 -10.37 11.47 20.12
N ALA A 219 -10.20 10.36 19.39
CA ALA A 219 -11.00 9.15 19.54
C ALA A 219 -10.33 8.07 20.39
N ALA A 220 -8.98 8.03 20.47
CA ALA A 220 -8.21 7.05 21.24
C ALA A 220 -7.19 7.73 22.14
N LYS A 221 -6.94 7.16 23.33
CA LYS A 221 -6.05 7.74 24.33
C LYS A 221 -4.92 6.82 24.79
N TYR A 222 -4.82 5.63 24.19
CA TYR A 222 -3.79 4.66 24.55
C TYR A 222 -3.17 4.02 23.30
N LEU A 223 -1.85 3.84 23.36
CA LEU A 223 -1.08 3.12 22.36
C LEU A 223 -0.25 2.04 23.04
N THR A 224 -0.56 0.77 22.81
CA THR A 224 0.28 -0.34 23.26
C THR A 224 1.11 -0.85 22.09
N THR A 225 2.44 -0.71 22.17
CA THR A 225 3.38 -1.00 21.09
C THR A 225 3.76 -2.48 21.00
N LEU A 226 2.75 -3.37 21.02
CA LEU A 226 2.94 -4.78 20.68
C LEU A 226 3.07 -4.88 19.16
N ASN A 227 4.21 -5.41 18.69
CA ASN A 227 4.43 -5.63 17.25
C ASN A 227 3.50 -6.74 16.75
N LEU A 228 2.49 -6.36 15.97
CA LEU A 228 1.50 -7.25 15.35
C LEU A 228 1.73 -7.43 13.84
N GLY A 229 2.97 -7.27 13.38
CA GLY A 229 3.35 -7.45 11.99
C GLY A 229 3.07 -6.23 11.10
N THR A 230 3.51 -6.32 9.85
CA THR A 230 3.36 -5.26 8.85
C THR A 230 2.22 -5.58 7.89
N TYR A 231 1.58 -4.55 7.35
CA TYR A 231 0.61 -4.71 6.27
C TYR A 231 1.26 -4.28 4.94
N HIS A 232 1.40 -5.22 4.02
CA HIS A 232 2.08 -5.03 2.74
C HIS A 232 1.30 -5.62 1.54
N SER A 233 0.06 -6.06 1.77
CA SER A 233 -0.84 -6.52 0.71
C SER A 233 -1.68 -5.35 0.19
N LEU A 234 -1.00 -4.49 -0.58
CA LEU A 234 -1.62 -3.33 -1.22
C LEU A 234 -1.28 -3.34 -2.72
N SER A 235 -2.03 -2.58 -3.49
CA SER A 235 -1.64 -2.15 -4.83
C SER A 235 -1.59 -0.63 -4.81
N LEU A 236 -0.36 -0.09 -4.73
CA LEU A 236 -0.14 1.34 -4.52
C LEU A 236 -0.43 2.13 -5.78
N MET A 237 0.03 1.63 -6.92
CA MET A 237 -0.17 2.22 -8.24
C MET A 237 -1.04 1.28 -9.10
N THR A 238 -2.25 0.98 -8.61
CA THR A 238 -3.24 0.25 -9.41
C THR A 238 -3.64 1.10 -10.59
N THR A 239 -3.42 0.61 -11.79
CA THR A 239 -3.61 1.39 -13.02
C THR A 239 -4.69 0.75 -13.90
N ASN A 240 -5.60 1.56 -14.46
CA ASN A 240 -6.59 1.10 -15.42
C ASN A 240 -5.91 0.58 -16.70
N ARG A 241 -6.27 -0.61 -17.18
CA ARG A 241 -5.61 -1.23 -18.35
C ARG A 241 -5.91 -0.52 -19.67
N ASP A 242 -7.11 0.02 -19.85
CA ASP A 242 -7.45 0.74 -21.07
C ASP A 242 -6.66 2.05 -21.18
N TRP A 243 -6.53 2.79 -20.05
CA TRP A 243 -5.66 3.95 -19.99
C TRP A 243 -4.20 3.58 -20.24
N TRP A 244 -3.69 2.52 -19.59
CA TRP A 244 -2.34 2.01 -19.77
C TRP A 244 -2.04 1.66 -21.23
N ALA A 245 -2.95 1.00 -21.92
CA ALA A 245 -2.83 0.65 -23.33
C ALA A 245 -2.83 1.87 -24.26
N SER A 246 -3.38 3.00 -23.83
CA SER A 246 -3.38 4.25 -24.59
C SER A 246 -2.05 5.00 -24.54
N LEU A 247 -1.15 4.65 -23.61
CA LEU A 247 0.16 5.30 -23.43
C LEU A 247 1.17 4.85 -24.49
N THR A 248 2.16 5.71 -24.76
CA THR A 248 3.34 5.30 -25.54
C THR A 248 4.27 4.41 -24.69
N ASP A 249 5.16 3.67 -25.37
CA ASP A 249 6.15 2.83 -24.70
C ASP A 249 7.04 3.64 -23.73
N GLU A 250 7.42 4.86 -24.15
CA GLU A 250 8.22 5.77 -23.33
C GLU A 250 7.47 6.24 -22.07
N GLN A 251 6.16 6.47 -22.19
CA GLN A 251 5.33 6.85 -21.05
C GLN A 251 5.16 5.70 -20.06
N ARG A 252 4.92 4.49 -20.56
CA ARG A 252 4.85 3.28 -19.72
C ARG A 252 6.17 3.02 -19.00
N ALA A 253 7.29 3.10 -19.72
CA ALA A 253 8.63 2.94 -19.13
C ALA A 253 8.88 3.96 -18.02
N MET A 254 8.53 5.23 -18.23
CA MET A 254 8.67 6.29 -17.21
C MET A 254 7.86 5.99 -15.94
N ILE A 255 6.64 5.47 -16.08
CA ILE A 255 5.79 5.11 -14.93
C ILE A 255 6.39 3.90 -14.19
N VAL A 256 6.86 2.88 -14.92
CA VAL A 256 7.52 1.71 -14.32
C VAL A 256 8.80 2.10 -13.59
N ASP A 257 9.63 2.96 -14.18
CA ASP A 257 10.87 3.46 -13.58
C ASP A 257 10.61 4.24 -12.27
N GLY A 258 9.47 4.93 -12.18
CA GLY A 258 9.05 5.64 -10.98
C GLY A 258 8.48 4.74 -9.88
N ALA A 259 8.04 3.51 -10.20
CA ALA A 259 7.31 2.66 -9.26
C ALA A 259 8.14 2.25 -8.03
N ALA A 260 9.42 1.92 -8.23
CA ALA A 260 10.33 1.59 -7.13
C ALA A 260 10.48 2.74 -6.14
N GLN A 261 10.62 3.97 -6.65
CA GLN A 261 10.71 5.17 -5.82
C GLN A 261 9.44 5.39 -5.00
N VAL A 262 8.24 5.30 -5.62
CA VAL A 262 6.96 5.46 -4.91
C VAL A 262 6.83 4.45 -3.77
N ALA A 263 7.18 3.19 -4.02
CA ALA A 263 7.10 2.11 -3.04
C ALA A 263 8.06 2.32 -1.86
N VAL A 264 9.32 2.67 -2.13
CA VAL A 264 10.36 2.89 -1.12
C VAL A 264 10.05 4.12 -0.29
N ASP A 265 9.73 5.25 -0.93
CA ASP A 265 9.45 6.52 -0.24
C ASP A 265 8.23 6.39 0.68
N ALA A 266 7.14 5.79 0.21
CA ALA A 266 5.97 5.53 1.04
C ALA A 266 6.30 4.62 2.24
N THR A 267 7.13 3.58 2.05
CA THR A 267 7.52 2.64 3.11
C THR A 267 8.41 3.30 4.17
N ILE A 268 9.40 4.08 3.75
CA ILE A 268 10.28 4.82 4.66
C ILE A 268 9.50 5.88 5.44
N SER A 269 8.58 6.58 4.77
CA SER A 269 7.73 7.61 5.39
C SER A 269 6.85 7.04 6.51
N TYR A 270 6.43 5.78 6.43
CA TYR A 270 5.73 5.13 7.54
C TYR A 270 6.56 5.07 8.81
N THR A 271 7.82 4.64 8.70
CA THR A 271 8.73 4.57 9.85
C THR A 271 9.04 5.95 10.41
N ALA A 272 9.26 6.94 9.54
CA ALA A 272 9.51 8.32 9.96
C ALA A 272 8.27 8.94 10.66
N THR A 273 7.09 8.76 10.08
CA THR A 273 5.83 9.25 10.68
C THR A 273 5.56 8.62 12.04
N ASP A 274 5.81 7.31 12.20
CA ASP A 274 5.66 6.65 13.49
C ASP A 274 6.59 7.23 14.55
N ALA A 275 7.87 7.47 14.20
CA ALA A 275 8.84 8.06 15.12
C ALA A 275 8.39 9.45 15.58
N GLU A 276 7.93 10.30 14.67
CA GLU A 276 7.40 11.64 14.99
C GLU A 276 6.15 11.55 15.87
N VAL A 277 5.21 10.66 15.54
CA VAL A 277 3.98 10.48 16.33
C VAL A 277 4.29 10.00 17.74
N MET A 278 5.28 9.10 17.91
CA MET A 278 5.72 8.66 19.25
C MET A 278 6.19 9.82 20.13
N GLU A 279 6.83 10.85 19.55
CA GLU A 279 7.24 12.06 20.26
C GLU A 279 6.04 12.96 20.62
N GLU A 280 4.98 12.95 19.82
CA GLU A 280 3.79 13.78 19.97
C GLU A 280 2.75 13.20 20.95
N LEU A 281 2.77 11.90 21.28
CA LEU A 281 1.75 11.21 22.07
C LEU A 281 1.36 11.96 23.35
N ALA A 282 2.37 12.35 24.15
CA ALA A 282 2.14 13.00 25.43
C ALA A 282 1.48 14.39 25.28
N ALA A 283 1.82 15.15 24.24
CA ALA A 283 1.24 16.45 23.95
C ALA A 283 -0.26 16.34 23.58
N HIS A 284 -0.67 15.21 22.99
CA HIS A 284 -2.06 14.91 22.67
C HIS A 284 -2.81 14.15 23.77
N GLY A 285 -2.17 13.93 24.93
CA GLY A 285 -2.76 13.22 26.05
C GLY A 285 -2.97 11.72 25.78
N VAL A 286 -2.15 11.13 24.91
CA VAL A 286 -2.14 9.68 24.63
C VAL A 286 -1.09 9.02 25.50
N GLU A 287 -1.49 8.00 26.26
CA GLU A 287 -0.57 7.19 27.06
C GLU A 287 0.10 6.12 26.18
N HIS A 288 1.43 6.12 26.15
CA HIS A 288 2.21 5.04 25.58
C HIS A 288 2.37 3.90 26.59
N ILE A 289 2.00 2.70 26.21
CA ILE A 289 2.09 1.48 27.00
C ILE A 289 3.07 0.52 26.32
N ALA A 290 4.18 0.21 26.99
CA ALA A 290 5.07 -0.85 26.56
C ALA A 290 4.39 -2.22 26.78
N PRO A 291 4.44 -3.15 25.81
CA PRO A 291 3.85 -4.47 25.99
C PRO A 291 4.53 -5.22 27.15
N SER A 292 3.75 -5.93 27.97
CA SER A 292 4.29 -6.80 29.01
C SER A 292 5.01 -8.01 28.40
N ASP A 293 5.85 -8.68 29.22
CA ASP A 293 6.51 -9.93 28.76
C ASP A 293 5.48 -11.03 28.45
N GLY A 294 4.36 -11.06 29.19
CA GLY A 294 3.26 -11.97 28.90
C GLY A 294 2.65 -11.70 27.53
N MET A 295 2.35 -10.44 27.18
CA MET A 295 1.82 -10.11 25.85
C MET A 295 2.78 -10.50 24.72
N ARG A 296 4.08 -10.29 24.92
CA ARG A 296 5.11 -10.70 23.94
C ARG A 296 5.14 -12.22 23.77
N ALA A 297 5.08 -12.96 24.87
CA ALA A 297 5.05 -14.42 24.85
C ALA A 297 3.78 -14.97 24.18
N ASP A 298 2.62 -14.39 24.48
CA ASP A 298 1.34 -14.79 23.89
C ASP A 298 1.33 -14.53 22.37
N LYS A 299 1.85 -13.36 21.92
CA LYS A 299 2.01 -13.05 20.51
C LYS A 299 2.94 -14.03 19.81
N GLU A 300 4.06 -14.40 20.43
CA GLU A 300 5.00 -15.36 19.87
C GLU A 300 4.38 -16.76 19.77
N ALA A 301 3.63 -17.18 20.79
CA ALA A 301 2.89 -18.44 20.76
C ALA A 301 1.83 -18.46 19.63
N PHE A 302 1.15 -17.32 19.42
CA PHE A 302 0.23 -17.16 18.29
C PHE A 302 0.96 -17.31 16.96
N LEU A 303 2.08 -16.61 16.74
CA LEU A 303 2.85 -16.70 15.50
C LEU A 303 3.23 -18.15 15.17
N GLN A 304 3.75 -18.89 16.15
CA GLN A 304 4.13 -20.29 15.96
C GLN A 304 2.95 -21.20 15.60
N ALA A 305 1.76 -20.91 16.15
CA ALA A 305 0.54 -21.65 15.84
C ALA A 305 -0.07 -21.24 14.50
N ASP A 306 0.06 -19.97 14.09
CA ASP A 306 -0.58 -19.40 12.91
C ASP A 306 0.16 -19.76 11.60
N LEU A 307 1.50 -19.91 11.63
CA LEU A 307 2.26 -20.24 10.42
C LEU A 307 1.77 -21.48 9.66
N PRO A 308 1.50 -22.64 10.31
CA PRO A 308 0.89 -23.76 9.61
C PRO A 308 -0.58 -23.52 9.20
N GLU A 309 -1.30 -22.65 9.93
CA GLU A 309 -2.69 -22.32 9.63
C GLU A 309 -2.84 -21.47 8.38
N ILE A 310 -1.83 -20.65 8.00
CA ILE A 310 -1.84 -19.85 6.77
C ILE A 310 -2.11 -20.73 5.54
N VAL A 311 -1.45 -21.90 5.45
CA VAL A 311 -1.66 -22.83 4.33
C VAL A 311 -3.09 -23.37 4.34
N SER A 312 -3.60 -23.77 5.51
CA SER A 312 -4.98 -24.28 5.67
C SER A 312 -6.03 -23.25 5.28
N VAL A 313 -5.84 -21.99 5.70
CA VAL A 313 -6.72 -20.87 5.34
C VAL A 313 -6.65 -20.58 3.83
N ALA A 314 -5.45 -20.58 3.26
CA ALA A 314 -5.26 -20.33 1.83
C ALA A 314 -5.94 -21.40 0.96
N GLU A 315 -5.81 -22.69 1.31
CA GLU A 315 -6.47 -23.80 0.62
C GLU A 315 -7.99 -23.81 0.87
N GLY A 316 -8.41 -23.67 2.13
CA GLY A 316 -9.81 -23.86 2.52
C GLY A 316 -10.69 -22.63 2.32
N THR A 317 -10.15 -21.42 2.54
CA THR A 317 -10.92 -20.16 2.49
C THR A 317 -10.72 -19.43 1.18
N TYR A 318 -9.47 -19.34 0.69
CA TYR A 318 -9.16 -18.62 -0.55
C TYR A 318 -9.18 -19.51 -1.79
N GLY A 319 -9.22 -20.84 -1.63
CA GLY A 319 -9.27 -21.79 -2.73
C GLY A 319 -7.95 -21.94 -3.51
N ILE A 320 -6.82 -21.60 -2.90
CA ILE A 320 -5.49 -21.65 -3.50
C ILE A 320 -4.99 -23.10 -3.42
N ALA A 321 -4.98 -23.82 -4.54
CA ALA A 321 -4.67 -25.25 -4.59
C ALA A 321 -3.21 -25.60 -4.22
N ASP A 322 -2.26 -24.69 -4.48
CA ASP A 322 -0.82 -24.87 -4.25
C ASP A 322 -0.28 -23.94 -3.15
N ALA A 323 -1.12 -23.62 -2.16
CA ALA A 323 -0.85 -22.63 -1.11
C ALA A 323 0.49 -22.86 -0.40
N ARG A 324 0.85 -24.13 -0.12
CA ARG A 324 2.14 -24.45 0.51
C ARG A 324 3.32 -24.00 -0.34
N ALA A 325 3.32 -24.28 -1.65
CA ALA A 325 4.39 -23.87 -2.56
C ALA A 325 4.48 -22.33 -2.66
N LYS A 326 3.34 -21.65 -2.66
CA LYS A 326 3.28 -20.17 -2.67
C LYS A 326 3.81 -19.57 -1.37
N VAL A 327 3.47 -20.14 -0.21
CA VAL A 327 4.03 -19.74 1.09
C VAL A 327 5.55 -19.92 1.12
N GLU A 328 6.05 -21.08 0.66
CA GLU A 328 7.48 -21.38 0.58
C GLU A 328 8.21 -20.41 -0.37
N THR A 329 7.61 -20.08 -1.51
CA THR A 329 8.13 -19.09 -2.46
C THR A 329 8.21 -17.70 -1.82
N LEU A 330 7.12 -17.25 -1.20
CA LEU A 330 7.09 -15.94 -0.55
C LEU A 330 8.07 -15.87 0.63
N GLN A 331 8.21 -16.95 1.42
CA GLN A 331 9.23 -17.02 2.48
C GLN A 331 10.65 -16.92 1.91
N GLY A 332 10.95 -17.59 0.81
CA GLY A 332 12.25 -17.49 0.13
C GLY A 332 12.55 -16.06 -0.37
N LEU A 333 11.51 -15.34 -0.84
CA LEU A 333 11.63 -13.93 -1.23
C LEU A 333 11.84 -13.01 -0.02
N ILE A 334 11.16 -13.27 1.10
CA ILE A 334 11.39 -12.57 2.36
C ILE A 334 12.84 -12.74 2.81
N ASP A 335 13.37 -13.96 2.78
CA ASP A 335 14.77 -14.24 3.16
C ASP A 335 15.76 -13.55 2.21
N LYS A 336 15.51 -13.57 0.90
CA LYS A 336 16.30 -12.84 -0.12
C LYS A 336 16.34 -11.34 0.19
N TRP A 337 15.17 -10.72 0.37
CA TRP A 337 15.07 -9.28 0.57
C TRP A 337 15.58 -8.85 1.94
N ALA A 338 15.44 -9.66 2.98
CA ALA A 338 16.06 -9.40 4.27
C ALA A 338 17.61 -9.32 4.16
N ALA A 339 18.22 -10.20 3.35
CA ALA A 339 19.65 -10.12 3.07
C ALA A 339 20.03 -8.85 2.30
N ILE A 340 19.21 -8.43 1.32
CA ILE A 340 19.44 -7.20 0.54
C ILE A 340 19.29 -5.95 1.44
N VAL A 341 18.27 -5.91 2.30
CA VAL A 341 18.08 -4.80 3.25
C VAL A 341 19.27 -4.72 4.22
N ALA A 342 19.79 -5.87 4.70
CA ALA A 342 20.97 -5.90 5.55
C ALA A 342 22.24 -5.42 4.80
N GLU A 343 22.40 -5.78 3.51
CA GLU A 343 23.51 -5.35 2.64
C GLU A 343 23.47 -3.83 2.38
N THR A 344 22.30 -3.30 2.07
CA THR A 344 22.08 -1.88 1.71
C THR A 344 21.95 -0.97 2.93
N GLY A 345 21.80 -1.55 4.13
CA GLY A 345 21.45 -0.80 5.34
C GLY A 345 20.06 -0.16 5.29
N GLY A 346 19.20 -0.57 4.34
CA GLY A 346 17.91 0.03 4.10
C GLY A 346 17.95 1.45 3.54
N GLU A 347 19.11 1.86 3.00
CA GLU A 347 19.28 3.19 2.41
C GLU A 347 18.38 3.37 1.19
N ARG A 348 17.68 4.53 1.13
CA ARG A 348 16.65 4.84 0.15
C ARG A 348 17.05 4.54 -1.30
N ASP A 349 18.13 5.18 -1.75
CA ASP A 349 18.54 5.09 -3.16
C ASP A 349 19.04 3.69 -3.50
N ALA A 350 19.75 3.05 -2.57
CA ALA A 350 20.17 1.66 -2.75
C ALA A 350 18.99 0.68 -2.83
N MET A 351 17.92 0.90 -2.07
CA MET A 351 16.71 0.07 -2.16
C MET A 351 15.96 0.30 -3.48
N ILE A 352 15.88 1.53 -3.97
CA ILE A 352 15.31 1.85 -5.29
C ILE A 352 16.10 1.13 -6.41
N ASP A 353 17.43 1.25 -6.38
CA ASP A 353 18.31 0.60 -7.36
C ASP A 353 18.14 -0.93 -7.34
N ARG A 354 18.06 -1.53 -6.16
CA ARG A 354 17.87 -2.98 -6.01
C ARG A 354 16.49 -3.43 -6.50
N LEU A 355 15.41 -2.69 -6.19
CA LEU A 355 14.07 -3.01 -6.71
C LEU A 355 14.03 -2.92 -8.24
N ASN A 356 14.63 -1.89 -8.82
CA ASN A 356 14.72 -1.76 -10.27
C ASN A 356 15.52 -2.93 -10.88
N ALA A 357 16.67 -3.27 -10.34
CA ALA A 357 17.52 -4.34 -10.87
C ALA A 357 16.90 -5.74 -10.69
N GLU A 358 16.29 -6.00 -9.54
CA GLU A 358 15.78 -7.34 -9.20
C GLU A 358 14.35 -7.59 -9.70
N VAL A 359 13.55 -6.55 -9.94
CA VAL A 359 12.14 -6.71 -10.27
C VAL A 359 11.75 -5.94 -11.52
N PHE A 360 11.73 -4.60 -11.48
CA PHE A 360 11.10 -3.81 -12.53
C PHE A 360 11.78 -3.95 -13.90
N SER A 361 13.11 -4.06 -13.95
CA SER A 361 13.86 -4.30 -15.20
C SER A 361 13.61 -5.68 -15.82
N LYS A 362 12.99 -6.60 -15.09
CA LYS A 362 12.65 -7.95 -15.56
C LYS A 362 11.23 -8.05 -16.13
N LEU A 363 10.44 -6.99 -15.99
CA LEU A 363 9.10 -6.96 -16.58
C LEU A 363 9.21 -7.00 -18.12
N PRO A 364 8.33 -7.76 -18.80
CA PRO A 364 8.28 -7.76 -20.25
C PRO A 364 7.90 -6.38 -20.79
N ALA A 365 8.38 -6.03 -21.97
CA ALA A 365 8.12 -4.71 -22.58
C ALA A 365 6.62 -4.44 -22.85
N ASP A 366 5.84 -5.50 -22.97
CA ASP A 366 4.40 -5.49 -23.18
C ASP A 366 3.61 -5.73 -21.85
N TYR A 367 4.25 -5.55 -20.70
CA TYR A 367 3.58 -5.71 -19.40
C TYR A 367 2.30 -4.88 -19.30
N GLY A 368 1.20 -5.55 -19.01
CA GLY A 368 -0.12 -4.94 -18.87
C GLY A 368 -0.87 -4.62 -20.18
N LEU A 369 -0.35 -5.04 -21.33
CA LEU A 369 -0.99 -4.90 -22.65
C LEU A 369 -1.82 -6.13 -23.05
#